data_db5cf8582199ed9765107607ea35eff4
#
_entry.id   db5cf8582199ed9765107607ea35eff4
#
_cell.length_a   1.000
_cell.length_b   1.000
_cell.length_c   1.000
_cell.angle_alpha   90.00
_cell.angle_beta   90.00
_cell.angle_gamma   90.00
#
_symmetry.space_group_name_H-M   'P 1'
#
loop_
_entity.id
_entity.type
_entity.pdbx_description
1 polymer ?
#
loop_
_entity_poly.entity_id
_entity_poly.type
_entity_poly.pdbx_seq_one_letter_code
_entity_poly.pdbx_strand_id
1 'polypeptide(L)'
;MDVLKVWDQVLENNDSLVYIPMSSGLSGSCQSAMMLSGDYDGKVEVVNNQRISVTQKRSVLDAMEMAQKGWTAKEIKEKLEEVRFEQSIYIMVDTLTYLKRGGRITPAAAAIGTLLRIKPVLKIFGERLDAFAKARTSQQARTLMINALKNDCEKLYGGLDNVYVYVVESKSPDFEDWTRQVREAFPGMEIGEAQLPSVINCHIGEGALAIACTKKLEIEDRTNR
;
A
#
# COMPACT_ATOMS: atom_id res chain seq x y z
N MET A 1 7.83 -11.77 16.96
CA MET A 1 8.19 -10.66 17.88
C MET A 1 6.90 -10.17 18.48
N ASP A 2 6.84 -10.06 19.79
CA ASP A 2 5.65 -9.56 20.49
C ASP A 2 5.59 -8.03 20.30
N VAL A 3 4.48 -7.53 19.74
CA VAL A 3 4.34 -6.11 19.44
C VAL A 3 4.43 -5.24 20.70
N LEU A 4 3.91 -5.73 21.82
CA LEU A 4 3.95 -5.01 23.10
C LEU A 4 5.40 -4.76 23.56
N LYS A 5 6.28 -5.76 23.45
CA LYS A 5 7.70 -5.57 23.78
C LYS A 5 8.37 -4.48 22.95
N VAL A 6 8.00 -4.37 21.67
CA VAL A 6 8.52 -3.30 20.81
C VAL A 6 7.99 -1.94 21.25
N TRP A 7 6.70 -1.84 21.58
CA TRP A 7 6.11 -0.61 22.06
C TRP A 7 6.73 -0.18 23.39
N ASP A 8 6.89 -1.12 24.35
CA ASP A 8 7.52 -0.86 25.64
C ASP A 8 8.96 -0.32 25.46
N GLN A 9 9.76 -0.97 24.62
CA GLN A 9 11.13 -0.53 24.31
C GLN A 9 11.18 0.87 23.69
N VAL A 10 10.26 1.20 22.78
CA VAL A 10 10.20 2.54 22.18
C VAL A 10 9.82 3.58 23.21
N LEU A 11 8.85 3.27 24.08
CA LEU A 11 8.36 4.20 25.11
C LEU A 11 9.32 4.39 26.29
N GLU A 12 10.38 3.58 26.42
CA GLU A 12 11.46 3.85 27.39
C GLU A 12 12.16 5.20 27.16
N ASN A 13 12.22 5.66 25.89
CA ASN A 13 12.95 6.87 25.48
C ASN A 13 12.11 7.87 24.67
N ASN A 14 10.80 7.62 24.55
CA ASN A 14 9.89 8.49 23.79
C ASN A 14 8.56 8.65 24.55
N ASP A 15 7.95 9.82 24.47
CA ASP A 15 6.69 10.14 25.12
C ASP A 15 5.49 9.42 24.49
N SER A 16 5.58 9.17 23.18
CA SER A 16 4.53 8.47 22.41
C SER A 16 5.09 7.79 21.17
N LEU A 17 4.29 6.90 20.56
CA LEU A 17 4.63 6.26 19.30
C LEU A 17 3.41 6.17 18.37
N VAL A 18 3.68 6.15 17.07
CA VAL A 18 2.69 5.89 16.03
C VAL A 18 2.95 4.51 15.45
N TYR A 19 1.97 3.61 15.53
CA TYR A 19 2.03 2.28 14.96
C TYR A 19 1.17 2.19 13.69
N ILE A 20 1.79 1.88 12.57
CA ILE A 20 1.14 1.83 11.24
C ILE A 20 1.09 0.39 10.75
N PRO A 21 0.07 -0.40 11.13
CA PRO A 21 -0.09 -1.77 10.67
C PRO A 21 -0.59 -1.84 9.22
N MET A 22 -0.54 -3.04 8.65
CA MET A 22 -1.19 -3.34 7.37
C MET A 22 -2.70 -3.11 7.45
N SER A 23 -3.33 -2.76 6.32
CA SER A 23 -4.78 -2.58 6.17
C SER A 23 -5.61 -3.55 7.02
N SER A 24 -6.56 -3.02 7.77
CA SER A 24 -7.49 -3.79 8.62
C SER A 24 -8.31 -4.83 7.85
N GLY A 25 -8.59 -4.59 6.57
CA GLY A 25 -9.32 -5.53 5.71
C GLY A 25 -8.45 -6.67 5.16
N LEU A 26 -7.12 -6.55 5.24
CA LEU A 26 -6.17 -7.57 4.78
C LEU A 26 -5.56 -8.38 5.93
N SER A 27 -5.47 -7.80 7.13
CA SER A 27 -4.87 -8.44 8.31
C SER A 27 -5.58 -8.04 9.60
N GLY A 28 -5.80 -9.00 10.49
CA GLY A 28 -6.31 -8.75 11.85
C GLY A 28 -5.32 -8.01 12.76
N SER A 29 -4.08 -7.78 12.33
CA SER A 29 -3.06 -7.09 13.13
C SER A 29 -3.46 -5.67 13.53
N CYS A 30 -4.22 -4.96 12.67
CA CYS A 30 -4.71 -3.62 12.96
C CYS A 30 -5.70 -3.62 14.13
N GLN A 31 -6.73 -4.48 14.07
CA GLN A 31 -7.73 -4.58 15.16
C GLN A 31 -7.08 -5.02 16.48
N SER A 32 -6.15 -6.00 16.41
CA SER A 32 -5.43 -6.44 17.61
C SER A 32 -4.59 -5.31 18.21
N ALA A 33 -3.88 -4.54 17.38
CA ALA A 33 -3.11 -3.39 17.85
C ALA A 33 -4.00 -2.29 18.46
N MET A 34 -5.13 -1.97 17.83
CA MET A 34 -6.09 -0.99 18.36
C MET A 34 -6.65 -1.40 19.74
N MET A 35 -6.92 -2.70 19.93
CA MET A 35 -7.36 -3.21 21.21
C MET A 35 -6.26 -3.08 22.28
N LEU A 36 -5.04 -3.50 21.95
CA LEU A 36 -3.89 -3.47 22.86
C LEU A 36 -3.41 -2.05 23.20
N SER A 37 -3.57 -1.08 22.29
CA SER A 37 -3.16 0.31 22.52
C SER A 37 -4.02 1.01 23.58
N GLY A 38 -5.21 0.46 23.89
CA GLY A 38 -6.06 0.97 24.97
C GLY A 38 -5.40 0.93 26.37
N ASP A 39 -4.43 0.03 26.58
CA ASP A 39 -3.71 -0.12 27.85
C ASP A 39 -2.54 0.86 28.00
N TYR A 40 -2.29 1.74 26.99
CA TYR A 40 -1.16 2.66 26.93
C TYR A 40 -1.50 4.14 27.17
N ASP A 41 -2.70 4.45 27.66
CA ASP A 41 -3.12 5.82 28.05
C ASP A 41 -2.87 6.89 26.96
N GLY A 42 -3.10 6.52 25.69
CA GLY A 42 -2.90 7.41 24.52
C GLY A 42 -1.45 7.60 24.08
N LYS A 43 -0.48 6.91 24.70
CA LYS A 43 0.93 6.94 24.25
C LYS A 43 1.16 6.15 22.96
N VAL A 44 0.29 5.21 22.61
CA VAL A 44 0.36 4.39 21.40
C VAL A 44 -0.80 4.73 20.48
N GLU A 45 -0.52 5.44 19.40
CA GLU A 45 -1.50 5.77 18.37
C GLU A 45 -1.43 4.76 17.21
N VAL A 46 -2.49 3.96 17.06
CA VAL A 46 -2.60 2.96 15.98
C VAL A 46 -3.32 3.57 14.79
N VAL A 47 -2.67 3.56 13.62
CA VAL A 47 -3.18 4.15 12.38
C VAL A 47 -3.86 3.08 11.52
N ASN A 48 -5.15 3.23 11.23
CA ASN A 48 -5.86 2.40 10.26
C ASN A 48 -6.06 3.14 8.93
N ASN A 49 -5.00 3.36 8.19
CA ASN A 49 -5.08 4.04 6.89
C ASN A 49 -5.30 3.10 5.70
N GLN A 50 -5.60 1.83 5.95
CA GLN A 50 -5.96 0.84 4.93
C GLN A 50 -4.91 0.69 3.79
N ARG A 51 -3.64 0.93 4.09
CA ARG A 51 -2.53 0.82 3.14
C ARG A 51 -1.75 -0.48 3.33
N ILE A 52 -0.96 -0.84 2.32
CA ILE A 52 -0.12 -2.04 2.29
C ILE A 52 1.12 -1.79 1.41
N SER A 53 2.19 -2.56 1.64
CA SER A 53 3.39 -2.55 0.80
C SER A 53 4.01 -1.15 0.69
N VAL A 54 4.33 -0.69 -0.52
CA VAL A 54 4.98 0.62 -0.78
C VAL A 54 4.13 1.81 -0.31
N THR A 55 2.81 1.71 -0.36
CA THR A 55 1.92 2.78 0.11
C THR A 55 1.90 2.85 1.64
N GLN A 56 2.00 1.72 2.34
CA GLN A 56 2.21 1.68 3.80
C GLN A 56 3.61 2.21 4.17
N LYS A 57 4.66 1.80 3.44
CA LYS A 57 6.01 2.35 3.61
C LYS A 57 6.01 3.87 3.48
N ARG A 58 5.30 4.42 2.47
CA ARG A 58 5.19 5.89 2.30
C ARG A 58 4.53 6.54 3.52
N SER A 59 3.48 5.94 4.07
CA SER A 59 2.85 6.45 5.30
C SER A 59 3.80 6.51 6.49
N VAL A 60 4.71 5.55 6.61
CA VAL A 60 5.75 5.59 7.66
C VAL A 60 6.71 6.75 7.44
N LEU A 61 7.14 6.98 6.19
CA LEU A 61 8.02 8.09 5.86
C LEU A 61 7.34 9.45 6.07
N ASP A 62 6.04 9.56 5.72
CA ASP A 62 5.24 10.76 5.98
C ASP A 62 5.08 11.01 7.49
N ALA A 63 4.83 9.95 8.28
CA ALA A 63 4.77 10.05 9.75
C ALA A 63 6.09 10.53 10.37
N MET A 64 7.22 10.00 9.87
CA MET A 64 8.55 10.44 10.32
C MET A 64 8.80 11.92 10.02
N GLU A 65 8.42 12.38 8.83
CA GLU A 65 8.55 13.80 8.46
C GLU A 65 7.64 14.68 9.32
N MET A 66 6.38 14.28 9.54
CA MET A 66 5.46 14.99 10.44
C MET A 66 6.02 15.09 11.87
N ALA A 67 6.55 13.98 12.42
CA ALA A 67 7.15 13.98 13.76
C ALA A 67 8.36 14.93 13.86
N GLN A 68 9.25 14.94 12.83
CA GLN A 68 10.37 15.88 12.76
C GLN A 68 9.92 17.35 12.68
N LYS A 69 8.74 17.60 12.13
CA LYS A 69 8.11 18.92 12.03
C LYS A 69 7.20 19.27 13.22
N GLY A 70 7.32 18.55 14.34
CA GLY A 70 6.65 18.87 15.61
C GLY A 70 5.17 18.44 15.69
N TRP A 71 4.70 17.53 14.83
CA TRP A 71 3.37 16.97 14.96
C TRP A 71 3.30 15.94 16.09
N THR A 72 2.22 15.97 16.85
CA THR A 72 1.93 14.94 17.87
C THR A 72 1.55 13.59 17.23
N ALA A 73 1.70 12.49 17.99
CA ALA A 73 1.31 11.16 17.52
C ALA A 73 -0.18 11.10 17.10
N LYS A 74 -1.05 11.78 17.84
CA LYS A 74 -2.49 11.88 17.53
C LYS A 74 -2.75 12.61 16.21
N GLU A 75 -2.12 13.78 15.99
CA GLU A 75 -2.27 14.55 14.75
C GLU A 75 -1.74 13.77 13.54
N ILE A 76 -0.62 13.04 13.69
CA ILE A 76 -0.07 12.16 12.65
C ILE A 76 -1.07 11.08 12.28
N LYS A 77 -1.65 10.40 13.27
CA LYS A 77 -2.70 9.40 13.05
C LYS A 77 -3.88 9.97 12.30
N GLU A 78 -4.45 11.07 12.79
CA GLU A 78 -5.63 11.72 12.18
C GLU A 78 -5.33 12.09 10.72
N LYS A 79 -4.16 12.65 10.43
CA LYS A 79 -3.76 13.01 9.06
C LYS A 79 -3.60 11.79 8.17
N LEU A 80 -2.93 10.74 8.61
CA LEU A 80 -2.74 9.53 7.82
C LEU A 80 -4.06 8.79 7.54
N GLU A 81 -5.01 8.83 8.47
CA GLU A 81 -6.35 8.26 8.30
C GLU A 81 -7.24 9.13 7.38
N GLU A 82 -7.12 10.46 7.43
CA GLU A 82 -7.78 11.39 6.51
C GLU A 82 -7.41 11.07 5.05
N VAL A 83 -6.11 10.93 4.77
CA VAL A 83 -5.59 10.73 3.40
C VAL A 83 -5.51 9.26 2.97
N ARG A 84 -6.19 8.35 3.68
CA ARG A 84 -6.10 6.89 3.44
C ARG A 84 -6.39 6.47 1.99
N PHE A 85 -7.26 7.21 1.31
CA PHE A 85 -7.64 6.92 -0.08
C PHE A 85 -6.84 7.71 -1.13
N GLU A 86 -5.89 8.54 -0.73
CA GLU A 86 -5.01 9.26 -1.64
C GLU A 86 -3.87 8.34 -2.13
N GLN A 87 -4.24 7.19 -2.65
CA GLN A 87 -3.33 6.16 -3.18
C GLN A 87 -4.06 5.23 -4.15
N SER A 88 -3.34 4.65 -5.10
CA SER A 88 -3.84 3.61 -6.00
C SER A 88 -2.83 2.49 -6.13
N ILE A 89 -3.32 1.25 -6.14
CA ILE A 89 -2.50 0.05 -6.40
C ILE A 89 -3.22 -0.81 -7.44
N TYR A 90 -2.52 -1.16 -8.52
CA TYR A 90 -2.93 -2.14 -9.50
C TYR A 90 -1.94 -3.27 -9.55
N ILE A 91 -2.42 -4.51 -9.57
CA ILE A 91 -1.58 -5.71 -9.55
C ILE A 91 -2.10 -6.75 -10.53
N MET A 92 -1.21 -7.23 -11.39
CA MET A 92 -1.42 -8.43 -12.19
C MET A 92 -0.88 -9.63 -11.42
N VAL A 93 -1.67 -10.69 -11.32
CA VAL A 93 -1.26 -11.95 -10.68
C VAL A 93 -1.36 -13.11 -11.67
N ASP A 94 -0.53 -14.12 -11.48
CA ASP A 94 -0.56 -15.33 -12.32
C ASP A 94 -1.71 -16.26 -11.95
N THR A 95 -2.10 -16.28 -10.68
CA THR A 95 -3.19 -17.10 -10.17
C THR A 95 -3.94 -16.40 -9.04
N LEU A 96 -5.24 -16.63 -8.97
CA LEU A 96 -6.08 -16.18 -7.84
C LEU A 96 -6.20 -17.24 -6.73
N THR A 97 -5.53 -18.39 -6.88
CA THR A 97 -5.68 -19.53 -5.96
C THR A 97 -5.33 -19.17 -4.52
N TYR A 98 -4.19 -18.52 -4.33
CA TYR A 98 -3.71 -18.13 -3.00
C TYR A 98 -4.60 -17.06 -2.35
N LEU A 99 -4.97 -16.05 -3.12
CA LEU A 99 -5.88 -14.98 -2.68
C LEU A 99 -7.26 -15.51 -2.28
N LYS A 100 -7.80 -16.46 -3.07
CA LYS A 100 -9.07 -17.13 -2.75
C LYS A 100 -8.98 -17.92 -1.45
N ARG A 101 -7.96 -18.76 -1.30
CA ARG A 101 -7.72 -19.54 -0.08
C ARG A 101 -7.53 -18.66 1.15
N GLY A 102 -6.82 -17.56 0.97
CA GLY A 102 -6.57 -16.58 2.02
C GLY A 102 -7.76 -15.70 2.39
N GLY A 103 -8.78 -15.59 1.54
CA GLY A 103 -9.95 -14.72 1.76
C GLY A 103 -9.64 -13.22 1.68
N ARG A 104 -8.55 -12.80 1.02
CA ARG A 104 -8.13 -11.39 0.86
C ARG A 104 -8.58 -10.77 -0.45
N ILE A 105 -9.56 -11.37 -1.08
CA ILE A 105 -10.12 -10.97 -2.37
C ILE A 105 -11.64 -10.86 -2.28
N THR A 106 -12.24 -9.94 -3.01
CA THR A 106 -13.69 -9.83 -3.07
C THR A 106 -14.31 -11.02 -3.81
N PRO A 107 -15.58 -11.39 -3.53
CA PRO A 107 -16.29 -12.43 -4.30
C PRO A 107 -16.29 -12.16 -5.80
N ALA A 108 -16.43 -10.90 -6.23
CA ALA A 108 -16.40 -10.50 -7.63
C ALA A 108 -15.05 -10.81 -8.29
N ALA A 109 -13.96 -10.47 -7.63
CA ALA A 109 -12.61 -10.79 -8.10
C ALA A 109 -12.35 -12.31 -8.06
N ALA A 110 -12.84 -13.02 -7.06
CA ALA A 110 -12.72 -14.47 -6.97
C ALA A 110 -13.42 -15.20 -8.14
N ALA A 111 -14.55 -14.68 -8.63
CA ALA A 111 -15.27 -15.26 -9.77
C ALA A 111 -14.46 -15.19 -11.09
N ILE A 112 -13.60 -14.20 -11.26
CA ILE A 112 -12.74 -14.08 -12.45
C ILE A 112 -11.80 -15.28 -12.62
N GLY A 113 -11.29 -15.82 -11.53
CA GLY A 113 -10.31 -16.91 -11.55
C GLY A 113 -10.84 -18.26 -12.05
N THR A 114 -12.12 -18.37 -12.41
CA THR A 114 -12.68 -19.55 -13.06
C THR A 114 -12.48 -19.55 -14.58
N LEU A 115 -12.05 -18.41 -15.14
CA LEU A 115 -11.84 -18.27 -16.57
C LEU A 115 -10.45 -18.77 -16.96
N LEU A 116 -10.38 -19.63 -17.97
CA LEU A 116 -9.13 -20.13 -18.51
C LEU A 116 -8.38 -19.06 -19.33
N ARG A 117 -7.06 -19.08 -19.23
CA ARG A 117 -6.15 -18.26 -20.07
C ARG A 117 -6.37 -16.73 -19.94
N ILE A 118 -6.58 -16.25 -18.74
CA ILE A 118 -6.59 -14.80 -18.46
C ILE A 118 -5.46 -14.42 -17.52
N LYS A 119 -5.05 -13.15 -17.61
CA LYS A 119 -4.18 -12.46 -16.65
C LYS A 119 -5.06 -11.45 -15.89
N PRO A 120 -5.52 -11.79 -14.68
CA PRO A 120 -6.38 -10.88 -13.92
C PRO A 120 -5.58 -9.69 -13.44
N VAL A 121 -6.16 -8.50 -13.58
CA VAL A 121 -5.68 -7.28 -12.94
C VAL A 121 -6.64 -6.93 -11.82
N LEU A 122 -6.08 -6.79 -10.63
CA LEU A 122 -6.81 -6.41 -9.43
C LEU A 122 -6.41 -4.98 -9.03
N LYS A 123 -7.27 -4.32 -8.30
CA LYS A 123 -6.96 -3.05 -7.62
C LYS A 123 -7.12 -3.22 -6.12
N ILE A 124 -6.34 -2.46 -5.37
CA ILE A 124 -6.53 -2.27 -3.94
C ILE A 124 -7.00 -0.84 -3.73
N PHE A 125 -8.23 -0.72 -3.21
CA PHE A 125 -8.80 0.54 -2.79
C PHE A 125 -9.53 0.29 -1.47
N GLY A 126 -8.92 0.73 -0.37
CA GLY A 126 -9.41 0.42 0.96
C GLY A 126 -9.02 -0.99 1.44
N GLU A 127 -10.00 -1.85 1.74
CA GLU A 127 -9.78 -3.02 2.59
C GLU A 127 -9.35 -4.30 1.87
N ARG A 128 -9.71 -4.51 0.59
CA ARG A 128 -9.50 -5.80 -0.09
C ARG A 128 -9.06 -5.62 -1.55
N LEU A 129 -8.51 -6.71 -2.10
CA LEU A 129 -8.26 -6.78 -3.53
C LEU A 129 -9.58 -6.99 -4.26
N ASP A 130 -9.88 -6.09 -5.19
CA ASP A 130 -11.07 -6.16 -6.03
C ASP A 130 -10.71 -6.34 -7.51
N ALA A 131 -11.67 -6.80 -8.29
CA ALA A 131 -11.52 -6.97 -9.73
C ALA A 131 -11.40 -5.60 -10.41
N PHE A 132 -10.36 -5.42 -11.24
CA PHE A 132 -10.23 -4.24 -12.06
C PHE A 132 -10.44 -4.56 -13.56
N ALA A 133 -9.64 -5.50 -14.08
CA ALA A 133 -9.71 -5.86 -15.49
C ALA A 133 -9.33 -7.33 -15.74
N LYS A 134 -9.68 -7.80 -16.92
CA LYS A 134 -9.32 -9.12 -17.46
C LYS A 134 -8.48 -8.92 -18.70
N ALA A 135 -7.21 -9.30 -18.66
CA ALA A 135 -6.34 -9.30 -19.81
C ALA A 135 -6.15 -10.72 -20.36
N ARG A 136 -5.83 -10.84 -21.62
CA ARG A 136 -5.47 -12.12 -22.25
C ARG A 136 -3.97 -12.39 -22.25
N THR A 137 -3.16 -11.33 -22.17
CA THR A 137 -1.70 -11.38 -22.15
C THR A 137 -1.14 -10.51 -21.03
N SER A 138 0.09 -10.81 -20.57
CA SER A 138 0.81 -9.99 -19.61
C SER A 138 1.00 -8.55 -20.13
N GLN A 139 1.32 -8.38 -21.43
CA GLN A 139 1.49 -7.06 -22.03
C GLN A 139 0.21 -6.24 -22.00
N GLN A 140 -0.95 -6.84 -22.29
CA GLN A 140 -2.24 -6.17 -22.17
C GLN A 140 -2.53 -5.75 -20.72
N ALA A 141 -2.24 -6.63 -19.75
CA ALA A 141 -2.41 -6.31 -18.33
C ALA A 141 -1.55 -5.13 -17.88
N ARG A 142 -0.26 -5.11 -18.28
CA ARG A 142 0.68 -4.02 -18.00
C ARG A 142 0.20 -2.68 -18.56
N THR A 143 -0.25 -2.66 -19.82
CA THR A 143 -0.81 -1.46 -20.45
C THR A 143 -2.05 -0.95 -19.69
N LEU A 144 -2.95 -1.85 -19.28
CA LEU A 144 -4.12 -1.49 -18.48
C LEU A 144 -3.75 -0.88 -17.15
N MET A 145 -2.77 -1.44 -16.44
CA MET A 145 -2.29 -0.92 -15.14
C MET A 145 -1.66 0.47 -15.27
N ILE A 146 -0.80 0.67 -16.27
CA ILE A 146 -0.18 1.98 -16.54
C ILE A 146 -1.24 3.04 -16.84
N ASN A 147 -2.18 2.74 -17.73
CA ASN A 147 -3.23 3.70 -18.12
C ASN A 147 -4.16 4.02 -16.95
N ALA A 148 -4.49 3.01 -16.13
CA ALA A 148 -5.32 3.21 -14.94
C ALA A 148 -4.62 4.13 -13.93
N LEU A 149 -3.33 3.89 -13.65
CA LEU A 149 -2.58 4.73 -12.72
C LEU A 149 -2.43 6.16 -13.22
N LYS A 150 -2.12 6.38 -14.51
CA LYS A 150 -2.08 7.73 -15.11
C LYS A 150 -3.40 8.45 -14.95
N ASN A 151 -4.51 7.78 -15.25
CA ASN A 151 -5.84 8.36 -15.08
C ASN A 151 -6.14 8.74 -13.62
N ASP A 152 -5.74 7.92 -12.66
CA ASP A 152 -5.90 8.24 -11.24
C ASP A 152 -5.04 9.42 -10.83
N CYS A 153 -3.78 9.48 -11.27
CA CYS A 153 -2.89 10.61 -10.99
C CYS A 153 -3.49 11.92 -11.49
N GLU A 154 -4.01 11.94 -12.72
CA GLU A 154 -4.59 13.15 -13.30
C GLU A 154 -5.93 13.54 -12.67
N LYS A 155 -6.84 12.58 -12.46
CA LYS A 155 -8.21 12.88 -12.04
C LYS A 155 -8.39 12.97 -10.53
N LEU A 156 -7.60 12.21 -9.75
CA LEU A 156 -7.80 12.10 -8.31
C LEU A 156 -6.72 12.82 -7.50
N TYR A 157 -5.49 12.95 -8.04
CA TYR A 157 -4.35 13.41 -7.25
C TYR A 157 -3.72 14.70 -7.78
N GLY A 158 -4.33 15.35 -8.77
CA GLY A 158 -3.92 16.66 -9.27
C GLY A 158 -2.69 16.64 -10.19
N GLY A 159 -2.39 15.51 -10.83
CA GLY A 159 -1.33 15.37 -11.81
C GLY A 159 -0.12 14.56 -11.33
N LEU A 160 0.76 14.26 -12.26
CA LEU A 160 1.95 13.41 -12.03
C LEU A 160 2.95 14.03 -11.06
N ASP A 161 3.08 15.35 -11.03
CA ASP A 161 4.02 16.04 -10.14
C ASP A 161 3.64 15.92 -8.65
N ASN A 162 2.39 15.59 -8.38
CA ASN A 162 1.83 15.50 -7.04
C ASN A 162 1.85 14.08 -6.44
N VAL A 163 2.50 13.12 -7.10
CA VAL A 163 2.51 11.74 -6.64
C VAL A 163 3.92 11.14 -6.59
N TYR A 164 4.09 10.13 -5.75
CA TYR A 164 5.17 9.15 -5.82
C TYR A 164 4.67 7.94 -6.60
N VAL A 165 5.48 7.40 -7.50
CA VAL A 165 5.15 6.19 -8.29
C VAL A 165 6.10 5.06 -7.94
N TYR A 166 5.56 3.85 -7.85
CA TYR A 166 6.29 2.66 -7.44
C TYR A 166 5.98 1.49 -8.36
N VAL A 167 6.97 0.64 -8.62
CA VAL A 167 6.82 -0.70 -9.17
C VAL A 167 7.12 -1.73 -8.09
N VAL A 168 6.33 -2.80 -8.06
CA VAL A 168 6.47 -3.86 -7.06
C VAL A 168 6.36 -5.21 -7.73
N GLU A 169 7.13 -6.18 -7.23
CA GLU A 169 7.16 -7.53 -7.78
C GLU A 169 7.10 -8.62 -6.70
N SER A 170 6.76 -9.83 -7.13
CA SER A 170 6.79 -11.05 -6.35
C SER A 170 7.61 -12.12 -7.07
N LYS A 171 8.95 -12.03 -7.02
CA LYS A 171 9.88 -12.92 -7.73
C LYS A 171 9.50 -13.13 -9.20
N SER A 172 9.21 -12.05 -9.91
CA SER A 172 8.85 -12.10 -11.32
C SER A 172 10.09 -12.01 -12.21
N PRO A 173 10.29 -12.92 -13.16
CA PRO A 173 11.39 -12.80 -14.14
C PRO A 173 11.22 -11.60 -15.07
N ASP A 174 10.02 -11.04 -15.15
CA ASP A 174 9.68 -9.91 -16.01
C ASP A 174 9.85 -8.55 -15.33
N PHE A 175 10.42 -8.48 -14.12
CA PHE A 175 10.45 -7.24 -13.34
C PHE A 175 11.27 -6.12 -13.99
N GLU A 176 12.42 -6.45 -14.55
CA GLU A 176 13.28 -5.46 -15.25
C GLU A 176 12.56 -4.83 -16.45
N ASP A 177 11.91 -5.68 -17.26
CA ASP A 177 11.13 -5.21 -18.41
C ASP A 177 9.92 -4.40 -17.98
N TRP A 178 9.24 -4.81 -16.90
CA TRP A 178 8.14 -4.06 -16.30
C TRP A 178 8.58 -2.67 -15.82
N THR A 179 9.66 -2.60 -15.08
CA THR A 179 10.24 -1.34 -14.58
C THR A 179 10.60 -0.39 -15.72
N ARG A 180 11.21 -0.93 -16.79
CA ARG A 180 11.53 -0.14 -18.00
C ARG A 180 10.27 0.44 -18.64
N GLN A 181 9.22 -0.37 -18.84
CA GLN A 181 7.94 0.09 -19.40
C GLN A 181 7.29 1.20 -18.55
N VAL A 182 7.36 1.08 -17.22
CA VAL A 182 6.83 2.13 -16.32
C VAL A 182 7.67 3.40 -16.42
N ARG A 183 9.00 3.32 -16.44
CA ARG A 183 9.86 4.51 -16.62
C ARG A 183 9.60 5.23 -17.94
N GLU A 184 9.41 4.49 -19.04
CA GLU A 184 9.03 5.05 -20.32
C GLU A 184 7.64 5.73 -20.28
N ALA A 185 6.72 5.17 -19.51
CA ALA A 185 5.37 5.71 -19.37
C ALA A 185 5.29 6.95 -18.46
N PHE A 186 6.22 7.12 -17.53
CA PHE A 186 6.30 8.24 -16.59
C PHE A 186 7.64 8.97 -16.70
N PRO A 187 7.90 9.64 -17.85
CA PRO A 187 9.19 10.27 -18.12
C PRO A 187 9.50 11.38 -17.11
N GLY A 188 10.76 11.42 -16.65
CA GLY A 188 11.23 12.42 -15.69
C GLY A 188 10.86 12.15 -14.23
N MET A 189 10.07 11.13 -13.95
CA MET A 189 9.72 10.74 -12.57
C MET A 189 10.73 9.74 -12.01
N GLU A 190 11.03 9.88 -10.72
CA GLU A 190 11.69 8.82 -9.96
C GLU A 190 10.71 7.69 -9.67
N ILE A 191 11.03 6.47 -10.13
CA ILE A 191 10.21 5.29 -9.91
C ILE A 191 10.82 4.46 -8.79
N GLY A 192 10.11 4.38 -7.67
CA GLY A 192 10.51 3.55 -6.55
C GLY A 192 10.30 2.06 -6.86
N GLU A 193 11.24 1.22 -6.46
CA GLU A 193 11.19 -0.22 -6.68
C GLU A 193 11.07 -0.97 -5.35
N ALA A 194 10.29 -2.06 -5.33
CA ALA A 194 10.17 -2.91 -4.16
C ALA A 194 9.82 -4.36 -4.51
N GLN A 195 10.29 -5.26 -3.66
CA GLN A 195 9.89 -6.66 -3.64
C GLN A 195 8.86 -6.89 -2.53
N LEU A 196 7.83 -7.70 -2.80
CA LEU A 196 6.85 -8.08 -1.79
C LEU A 196 7.51 -8.97 -0.73
N PRO A 197 7.32 -8.72 0.57
CA PRO A 197 7.82 -9.58 1.63
C PRO A 197 7.07 -10.92 1.66
N SER A 198 7.68 -11.93 2.27
CA SER A 198 7.16 -13.30 2.32
C SER A 198 5.74 -13.40 2.86
N VAL A 199 5.39 -12.57 3.84
CA VAL A 199 4.03 -12.51 4.43
C VAL A 199 2.95 -12.12 3.41
N ILE A 200 3.31 -11.33 2.39
CA ILE A 200 2.39 -10.98 1.29
C ILE A 200 2.48 -12.02 0.18
N ASN A 201 3.69 -12.50 -0.14
CA ASN A 201 3.91 -13.47 -1.21
C ASN A 201 3.13 -14.78 -1.00
N CYS A 202 2.95 -15.24 0.25
CA CYS A 202 2.15 -16.44 0.53
C CYS A 202 0.66 -16.29 0.15
N HIS A 203 0.15 -15.05 0.02
CA HIS A 203 -1.21 -14.76 -0.43
C HIS A 203 -1.31 -14.39 -1.92
N ILE A 204 -0.28 -13.78 -2.49
CA ILE A 204 -0.25 -13.32 -3.88
C ILE A 204 0.29 -14.41 -4.81
N GLY A 205 1.31 -15.17 -4.35
CA GLY A 205 2.09 -16.08 -5.19
C GLY A 205 3.24 -15.36 -5.89
N GLU A 206 4.12 -16.16 -6.51
CA GLU A 206 5.22 -15.66 -7.34
C GLU A 206 4.73 -15.17 -8.71
N GLY A 207 5.52 -14.34 -9.38
CA GLY A 207 5.26 -13.83 -10.72
C GLY A 207 4.37 -12.59 -10.78
N ALA A 208 3.85 -12.10 -9.65
CA ALA A 208 3.03 -10.90 -9.66
C ALA A 208 3.84 -9.63 -9.95
N LEU A 209 3.22 -8.70 -10.70
CA LEU A 209 3.73 -7.37 -10.99
C LEU A 209 2.69 -6.32 -10.61
N ALA A 210 3.12 -5.28 -9.92
CA ALA A 210 2.23 -4.21 -9.51
C ALA A 210 2.81 -2.82 -9.84
N ILE A 211 1.92 -1.85 -9.94
CA ILE A 211 2.21 -0.43 -9.98
C ILE A 211 1.35 0.28 -8.94
N ALA A 212 1.93 1.24 -8.26
CA ALA A 212 1.23 2.01 -7.23
C ALA A 212 1.61 3.48 -7.28
N CYS A 213 0.72 4.33 -6.80
CA CYS A 213 1.06 5.71 -6.47
C CYS A 213 0.48 6.10 -5.11
N THR A 214 1.11 7.12 -4.52
CA THR A 214 0.58 7.85 -3.36
C THR A 214 0.70 9.34 -3.64
N LYS A 215 -0.33 10.10 -3.29
CA LYS A 215 -0.27 11.55 -3.36
C LYS A 215 0.77 12.07 -2.35
N LYS A 216 1.53 13.09 -2.75
CA LYS A 216 2.46 13.79 -1.87
C LYS A 216 1.68 14.59 -0.83
N LEU A 217 2.10 14.52 0.42
CA LEU A 217 1.50 15.32 1.49
C LEU A 217 2.22 16.65 1.61
N GLU A 218 1.45 17.72 1.76
CA GLU A 218 1.96 19.00 2.23
C GLU A 218 2.01 18.96 3.76
N ILE A 219 3.21 18.94 4.32
CA ILE A 219 3.44 18.81 5.77
C ILE A 219 3.99 20.14 6.29
N GLU A 220 3.15 20.85 7.05
CA GLU A 220 3.51 22.11 7.68
C GLU A 220 4.50 21.91 8.83
N ASP A 221 5.43 22.87 9.00
CA ASP A 221 6.32 22.92 10.17
C ASP A 221 5.57 23.47 11.39
N ARG A 222 5.57 22.70 12.48
CA ARG A 222 4.92 23.01 13.75
C ARG A 222 5.88 23.07 14.94
N THR A 223 7.18 23.06 14.70
CA THR A 223 8.21 23.03 15.78
C THR A 223 8.16 24.24 16.71
N ASN A 224 7.48 25.32 16.30
CA ASN A 224 7.37 26.57 17.07
C ASN A 224 5.96 26.79 17.68
N ARG A 225 5.16 25.73 17.84
CA ARG A 225 3.84 25.82 18.48
C ARG A 225 3.86 25.46 19.95
#